data_fef3591dc62a446ae898ab2479f95db3
#
_entry.id   fef3591dc62a446ae898ab2479f95db3
#
_cell.length_a   1.000
_cell.length_b   1.000
_cell.length_c   1.000
_cell.angle_alpha   90.00
_cell.angle_beta   90.00
_cell.angle_gamma   90.00
#
_symmetry.space_group_name_H-M   'P 1'
#
loop_
_entity.id
_entity.type
_entity.pdbx_description
1 polymer ?
#
loop_
_entity_poly.entity_id
_entity_poly.type
_entity_poly.pdbx_seq_one_letter_code
_entity_poly.pdbx_strand_id
1 'polypeptide(L)'
;MEGYAVVSGDGMIADRNGHMPDGLKHEPDAHFFRDGLDSAALVVHGRHSHEQQGPISDRRRRLVVTDRTPGLSAHSSIPNAWVWNPASIPFEEACRKIGVTEGKIAISGGTGVFGLFLKIGFDTFHLSRAGKLLLPGGRPVFPDVPAKTPEQVLMEHGLRAGPVQVLDAAEDVTLVSWRR
;
A
#
# COMPACT_ATOMS: atom_id res chain seq x y z
N MET A 1 8.61 -7.00 -4.82
CA MET A 1 7.80 -6.11 -3.95
C MET A 1 6.67 -5.52 -4.76
N GLU A 2 5.44 -5.70 -4.27
CA GLU A 2 4.23 -5.25 -4.96
C GLU A 2 3.46 -4.24 -4.10
N GLY A 3 3.19 -3.06 -4.65
CA GLY A 3 2.36 -2.03 -4.02
C GLY A 3 0.90 -2.18 -4.44
N TYR A 4 -0.03 -1.88 -3.54
CA TYR A 4 -1.46 -1.95 -3.78
C TYR A 4 -2.15 -0.71 -3.25
N ALA A 5 -2.84 0.04 -4.11
CA ALA A 5 -3.62 1.20 -3.71
C ALA A 5 -4.83 1.42 -4.60
N VAL A 6 -5.95 1.82 -4.01
CA VAL A 6 -7.06 2.46 -4.70
C VAL A 6 -7.06 3.95 -4.39
N VAL A 7 -7.22 4.78 -5.41
CA VAL A 7 -7.23 6.24 -5.29
C VAL A 7 -8.48 6.85 -5.89
N SER A 8 -8.85 8.02 -5.39
CA SER A 8 -9.82 8.91 -6.03
C SER A 8 -9.30 9.48 -7.37
N GLY A 9 -10.13 10.16 -8.13
CA GLY A 9 -9.74 10.81 -9.38
C GLY A 9 -8.60 11.80 -9.22
N ASP A 10 -8.48 12.46 -8.06
CA ASP A 10 -7.41 13.39 -7.70
C ASP A 10 -6.24 12.75 -6.92
N GLY A 11 -6.18 11.40 -6.84
CA GLY A 11 -5.03 10.65 -6.33
C GLY A 11 -4.97 10.46 -4.82
N MET A 12 -6.10 10.58 -4.12
CA MET A 12 -6.17 10.43 -2.66
C MET A 12 -6.59 9.01 -2.25
N ILE A 13 -5.98 8.48 -1.19
CA ILE A 13 -6.31 7.18 -0.58
C ILE A 13 -7.26 7.29 0.60
N ALA A 14 -7.48 8.49 1.12
CA ALA A 14 -8.37 8.77 2.23
C ALA A 14 -8.80 10.25 2.22
N ASP A 15 -9.84 10.58 2.96
CA ASP A 15 -10.26 11.95 3.20
C ASP A 15 -9.25 12.73 4.07
N ARG A 16 -9.52 14.02 4.34
CA ARG A 16 -8.66 14.86 5.19
C ARG A 16 -8.50 14.36 6.62
N ASN A 17 -9.45 13.58 7.12
CA ASN A 17 -9.42 12.99 8.46
C ASN A 17 -8.68 11.64 8.47
N GLY A 18 -8.31 11.13 7.31
CA GLY A 18 -7.63 9.83 7.16
C GLY A 18 -8.57 8.64 7.09
N HIS A 19 -9.87 8.86 6.88
CA HIS A 19 -10.84 7.79 6.68
C HIS A 19 -10.94 7.45 5.18
N MET A 20 -10.99 6.18 4.86
CA MET A 20 -11.27 5.69 3.51
C MET A 20 -12.79 5.77 3.27
N PRO A 21 -13.28 6.66 2.39
CA PRO A 21 -14.71 6.80 2.14
C PRO A 21 -15.25 5.59 1.35
N ASP A 22 -16.57 5.37 1.44
CA ASP A 22 -17.23 4.26 0.75
C ASP A 22 -17.06 4.31 -0.77
N GLY A 23 -16.94 5.50 -1.35
CA GLY A 23 -16.66 5.69 -2.77
C GLY A 23 -15.31 5.16 -3.26
N LEU A 24 -14.40 4.76 -2.36
CA LEU A 24 -13.18 4.00 -2.70
C LEU A 24 -13.32 2.50 -2.49
N LYS A 25 -14.44 2.03 -1.91
CA LYS A 25 -14.66 0.62 -1.59
C LYS A 25 -15.46 -0.06 -2.70
N HIS A 26 -14.76 -0.56 -3.71
CA HIS A 26 -15.37 -1.32 -4.82
C HIS A 26 -15.02 -2.79 -4.67
N GLU A 27 -16.04 -3.67 -4.70
CA GLU A 27 -15.82 -5.10 -4.39
C GLU A 27 -14.83 -5.79 -5.33
N PRO A 28 -14.78 -5.53 -6.66
CA PRO A 28 -13.75 -6.11 -7.52
C PRO A 28 -12.32 -5.70 -7.14
N ASP A 29 -12.12 -4.42 -6.76
CA ASP A 29 -10.83 -3.92 -6.27
C ASP A 29 -10.48 -4.52 -4.91
N ALA A 30 -11.43 -4.56 -3.99
CA ALA A 30 -11.24 -5.13 -2.65
C ALA A 30 -10.90 -6.64 -2.73
N HIS A 31 -11.48 -7.38 -3.68
CA HIS A 31 -11.13 -8.78 -3.92
C HIS A 31 -9.70 -8.92 -4.42
N PHE A 32 -9.32 -8.16 -5.46
CA PHE A 32 -7.97 -8.14 -6.00
C PHE A 32 -6.92 -7.79 -4.92
N PHE A 33 -7.23 -6.79 -4.10
CA PHE A 33 -6.38 -6.37 -2.98
C PHE A 33 -6.23 -7.49 -1.93
N ARG A 34 -7.33 -8.12 -1.49
CA ARG A 34 -7.29 -9.23 -0.51
C ARG A 34 -6.45 -10.40 -1.02
N ASP A 35 -6.65 -10.82 -2.26
CA ASP A 35 -5.90 -11.91 -2.89
C ASP A 35 -4.40 -11.58 -2.97
N GLY A 36 -4.09 -10.32 -3.30
CA GLY A 36 -2.73 -9.80 -3.32
C GLY A 36 -2.04 -9.94 -1.97
N LEU A 37 -2.73 -9.56 -0.88
CA LEU A 37 -2.20 -9.66 0.48
C LEU A 37 -2.15 -11.11 0.99
N ASP A 38 -3.16 -11.93 0.69
CA ASP A 38 -3.24 -13.32 1.18
C ASP A 38 -2.17 -14.22 0.55
N SER A 39 -1.72 -13.91 -0.66
CA SER A 39 -0.64 -14.62 -1.35
C SER A 39 0.76 -14.11 -0.99
N ALA A 40 0.88 -13.09 -0.12
CA ALA A 40 2.17 -12.52 0.24
C ALA A 40 2.84 -13.25 1.41
N ALA A 41 4.15 -13.41 1.34
CA ALA A 41 4.97 -13.88 2.45
C ALA A 41 5.08 -12.86 3.58
N LEU A 42 4.91 -11.57 3.24
CA LEU A 42 4.93 -10.45 4.18
C LEU A 42 4.02 -9.32 3.67
N VAL A 43 3.20 -8.77 4.55
CA VAL A 43 2.44 -7.54 4.31
C VAL A 43 3.07 -6.39 5.09
N VAL A 44 3.38 -5.29 4.39
CA VAL A 44 3.97 -4.09 5.00
C VAL A 44 2.96 -2.95 4.94
N HIS A 45 2.72 -2.32 6.09
CA HIS A 45 1.77 -1.22 6.20
C HIS A 45 2.17 -0.21 7.30
N GLY A 46 1.55 0.96 7.29
CA GLY A 46 1.69 1.95 8.36
C GLY A 46 0.83 1.60 9.59
N ARG A 47 1.16 2.19 10.72
CA ARG A 47 0.45 1.96 12.01
C ARG A 47 -1.03 2.33 12.03
N HIS A 48 -1.51 3.11 11.08
CA HIS A 48 -2.91 3.54 10.97
C HIS A 48 -3.69 2.75 9.90
N SER A 49 -3.12 1.69 9.36
CA SER A 49 -3.79 0.86 8.38
C SER A 49 -4.92 0.05 9.03
N HIS A 50 -6.08 -0.01 8.37
CA HIS A 50 -7.21 -0.87 8.75
C HIS A 50 -6.88 -2.37 8.62
N GLU A 51 -5.78 -2.74 8.00
CA GLU A 51 -5.25 -4.11 7.95
C GLU A 51 -4.96 -4.71 9.34
N GLN A 52 -4.99 -3.90 10.38
CA GLN A 52 -4.85 -4.35 11.77
C GLN A 52 -6.15 -4.91 12.37
N GLN A 53 -7.26 -4.83 11.65
CA GLN A 53 -8.59 -5.15 12.19
C GLN A 53 -9.17 -6.39 11.52
N GLY A 54 -9.23 -7.49 12.27
CA GLY A 54 -10.03 -8.66 11.93
C GLY A 54 -9.27 -9.99 11.83
N PRO A 55 -9.98 -11.12 11.99
CA PRO A 55 -9.38 -12.46 12.10
C PRO A 55 -8.65 -12.95 10.84
N ILE A 56 -8.97 -12.41 9.66
CA ILE A 56 -8.28 -12.76 8.41
C ILE A 56 -6.88 -12.16 8.42
N SER A 57 -6.74 -10.94 8.88
CA SER A 57 -5.45 -10.26 8.92
C SER A 57 -4.50 -10.86 9.97
N ASP A 58 -5.00 -11.54 11.00
CA ASP A 58 -4.18 -12.19 12.03
C ASP A 58 -3.37 -13.39 11.51
N ARG A 59 -3.77 -13.95 10.38
CA ARG A 59 -3.03 -15.04 9.70
C ARG A 59 -1.87 -14.54 8.87
N ARG A 60 -1.90 -13.27 8.46
CA ARG A 60 -0.85 -12.65 7.63
C ARG A 60 0.35 -12.30 8.47
N ARG A 61 1.55 -12.59 7.98
CA ARG A 61 2.78 -12.05 8.56
C ARG A 61 2.87 -10.57 8.21
N ARG A 62 3.09 -9.71 9.21
CA ARG A 62 3.01 -8.25 9.01
C ARG A 62 4.22 -7.50 9.54
N LEU A 63 4.61 -6.46 8.83
CA LEU A 63 5.62 -5.51 9.24
C LEU A 63 5.00 -4.10 9.30
N VAL A 64 4.84 -3.59 10.51
CA VAL A 64 4.24 -2.27 10.77
C VAL A 64 5.34 -1.22 10.78
N VAL A 65 5.30 -0.31 9.82
CA VAL A 65 6.28 0.78 9.72
C VAL A 65 5.96 1.86 10.74
N THR A 66 6.95 2.26 11.54
CA THR A 66 6.82 3.32 12.55
C THR A 66 8.14 4.05 12.77
N ASP A 67 8.06 5.29 13.17
CA ASP A 67 9.17 6.14 13.65
C ASP A 67 9.20 6.25 15.19
N ARG A 68 8.23 5.67 15.90
CA ARG A 68 8.03 5.85 17.35
C ARG A 68 8.89 4.95 18.22
N THR A 69 9.30 3.80 17.70
CA THR A 69 10.12 2.83 18.43
C THR A 69 11.42 2.59 17.66
N PRO A 70 12.56 2.41 18.36
CA PRO A 70 13.81 2.08 17.68
C PRO A 70 13.81 0.63 17.19
N GLY A 71 14.46 0.39 16.06
CA GLY A 71 14.79 -0.96 15.60
C GLY A 71 13.61 -1.77 15.07
N LEU A 72 13.63 -3.04 15.47
CA LEU A 72 12.65 -4.06 15.08
C LEU A 72 12.26 -4.87 16.33
N SER A 73 10.98 -5.00 16.58
CA SER A 73 10.44 -5.79 17.70
C SER A 73 9.14 -6.46 17.32
N ALA A 74 8.76 -7.52 18.04
CA ALA A 74 7.43 -8.11 17.90
C ALA A 74 6.35 -7.09 18.29
N HIS A 75 5.22 -7.11 17.58
CA HIS A 75 4.09 -6.25 17.92
C HIS A 75 3.45 -6.71 19.23
N SER A 76 3.12 -5.79 20.13
CA SER A 76 2.67 -6.10 21.49
C SER A 76 1.30 -6.79 21.58
N SER A 77 0.44 -6.59 20.59
CA SER A 77 -0.97 -7.06 20.62
C SER A 77 -1.45 -7.77 19.35
N ILE A 78 -0.67 -7.73 18.27
CA ILE A 78 -1.06 -8.34 17.00
C ILE A 78 -0.18 -9.58 16.76
N PRO A 79 -0.78 -10.77 16.64
CA PRO A 79 -0.01 -11.98 16.34
C PRO A 79 0.63 -11.90 14.95
N ASN A 80 1.75 -12.58 14.75
CA ASN A 80 2.49 -12.62 13.48
C ASN A 80 2.85 -11.23 12.91
N ALA A 81 2.98 -10.22 13.78
CA ALA A 81 3.33 -8.87 13.39
C ALA A 81 4.59 -8.35 14.11
N TRP A 82 5.34 -7.52 13.42
CA TRP A 82 6.52 -6.82 13.92
C TRP A 82 6.39 -5.33 13.69
N VAL A 83 7.01 -4.55 14.55
CA VAL A 83 7.14 -3.10 14.43
C VAL A 83 8.55 -2.80 13.95
N TRP A 84 8.69 -2.00 12.92
CA TRP A 84 9.95 -1.69 12.28
C TRP A 84 10.14 -0.19 12.07
N ASN A 85 11.32 0.29 12.51
CA ASN A 85 11.76 1.66 12.23
C ASN A 85 12.82 1.64 11.11
N PRO A 86 12.48 2.15 9.91
CA PRO A 86 13.39 2.14 8.76
C PRO A 86 14.64 3.01 8.95
N ALA A 87 14.61 3.98 9.87
CA ALA A 87 15.81 4.78 10.20
C ALA A 87 16.85 4.01 11.00
N SER A 88 16.45 2.91 11.65
CA SER A 88 17.34 2.12 12.53
C SER A 88 17.88 0.86 11.87
N ILE A 89 17.10 0.22 11.02
CA ILE A 89 17.42 -1.07 10.40
C ILE A 89 16.99 -1.05 8.93
N PRO A 90 17.87 -1.39 7.97
CA PRO A 90 17.50 -1.57 6.56
C PRO A 90 16.42 -2.63 6.37
N PHE A 91 15.60 -2.47 5.32
CA PHE A 91 14.45 -3.33 5.04
C PHE A 91 14.84 -4.81 4.89
N GLU A 92 15.88 -5.10 4.12
CA GLU A 92 16.36 -6.46 3.89
C GLU A 92 16.83 -7.12 5.19
N GLU A 93 17.45 -6.34 6.09
CA GLU A 93 17.86 -6.85 7.40
C GLU A 93 16.65 -7.13 8.29
N ALA A 94 15.64 -6.25 8.26
CA ALA A 94 14.38 -6.48 8.98
C ALA A 94 13.69 -7.77 8.49
N CYS A 95 13.57 -7.96 7.17
CA CYS A 95 13.00 -9.18 6.57
C CYS A 95 13.75 -10.43 7.03
N ARG A 96 15.09 -10.42 6.96
CA ARG A 96 15.92 -11.55 7.39
C ARG A 96 15.75 -11.88 8.87
N LYS A 97 15.69 -10.87 9.74
CA LYS A 97 15.50 -11.05 11.20
C LYS A 97 14.13 -11.65 11.55
N ILE A 98 13.10 -11.40 10.76
CA ILE A 98 11.78 -11.99 10.95
C ILE A 98 11.57 -13.28 10.15
N GLY A 99 12.63 -13.79 9.49
CA GLY A 99 12.59 -15.06 8.76
C GLY A 99 11.84 -14.99 7.41
N VAL A 100 11.80 -13.82 6.77
CA VAL A 100 11.28 -13.63 5.41
C VAL A 100 12.45 -13.46 4.46
N THR A 101 12.81 -14.53 3.75
CA THR A 101 13.95 -14.57 2.83
C THR A 101 13.54 -14.72 1.37
N GLU A 102 12.30 -15.09 1.13
CA GLU A 102 11.76 -15.33 -0.22
C GLU A 102 10.25 -15.05 -0.25
N GLY A 103 9.68 -15.05 -1.45
CA GLY A 103 8.26 -14.84 -1.68
C GLY A 103 7.88 -13.37 -1.93
N LYS A 104 6.61 -13.18 -2.23
CA LYS A 104 6.03 -11.85 -2.51
C LYS A 104 5.94 -11.02 -1.23
N ILE A 105 6.33 -9.75 -1.33
CA ILE A 105 6.11 -8.76 -0.28
C ILE A 105 5.06 -7.77 -0.79
N ALA A 106 3.93 -7.68 -0.10
CA ALA A 106 2.84 -6.77 -0.42
C ALA A 106 2.92 -5.51 0.45
N ILE A 107 2.86 -4.34 -0.19
CA ILE A 107 2.89 -3.03 0.46
C ILE A 107 1.50 -2.41 0.32
N SER A 108 0.80 -2.23 1.44
CA SER A 108 -0.58 -1.71 1.45
C SER A 108 -0.72 -0.25 1.90
N GLY A 109 0.40 0.44 2.08
CA GLY A 109 0.42 1.89 2.29
C GLY A 109 0.34 2.31 3.76
N GLY A 110 -0.05 3.50 4.16
CA GLY A 110 -0.36 4.75 3.49
C GLY A 110 0.78 5.57 2.88
N THR A 111 0.55 6.86 2.72
CA THR A 111 1.41 7.81 1.99
C THR A 111 2.90 7.68 2.35
N GLY A 112 3.23 7.72 3.62
CA GLY A 112 4.63 7.64 4.07
C GLY A 112 5.28 6.29 3.80
N VAL A 113 4.51 5.20 3.88
CA VAL A 113 5.00 3.85 3.56
C VAL A 113 5.23 3.73 2.06
N PHE A 114 4.30 4.16 1.23
CA PHE A 114 4.51 4.18 -0.22
C PHE A 114 5.70 5.05 -0.61
N GLY A 115 5.87 6.25 -0.01
CA GLY A 115 7.02 7.11 -0.25
C GLY A 115 8.36 6.48 0.15
N LEU A 116 8.39 5.70 1.23
CA LEU A 116 9.56 4.90 1.62
C LEU A 116 9.88 3.84 0.57
N PHE A 117 8.86 3.09 0.13
CA PHE A 117 9.05 1.99 -0.83
C PHE A 117 9.27 2.45 -2.27
N LEU A 118 8.89 3.67 -2.64
CA LEU A 118 9.36 4.29 -3.89
C LEU A 118 10.89 4.41 -3.93
N LYS A 119 11.52 4.71 -2.78
CA LYS A 119 12.98 4.81 -2.66
C LYS A 119 13.68 3.45 -2.60
N ILE A 120 13.08 2.47 -1.91
CA ILE A 120 13.60 1.09 -1.84
C ILE A 120 13.45 0.41 -3.20
N GLY A 121 12.29 0.58 -3.85
CA GLY A 121 11.94 0.10 -5.18
C GLY A 121 10.75 -0.87 -5.17
N PHE A 122 9.80 -0.64 -6.05
CA PHE A 122 8.74 -1.59 -6.39
C PHE A 122 9.13 -2.38 -7.65
N ASP A 123 8.79 -3.68 -7.69
CA ASP A 123 8.80 -4.46 -8.92
C ASP A 123 7.49 -4.24 -9.68
N THR A 124 6.38 -4.15 -8.93
CA THR A 124 5.05 -3.86 -9.46
C THR A 124 4.30 -2.92 -8.51
N PHE A 125 3.51 -2.01 -9.05
CA PHE A 125 2.55 -1.23 -8.29
C PHE A 125 1.17 -1.34 -8.95
N HIS A 126 0.20 -1.86 -8.21
CA HIS A 126 -1.18 -2.00 -8.64
C HIS A 126 -1.95 -0.75 -8.20
N LEU A 127 -2.28 0.10 -9.16
CA LEU A 127 -2.99 1.35 -8.93
C LEU A 127 -4.41 1.24 -9.47
N SER A 128 -5.39 1.13 -8.56
CA SER A 128 -6.81 1.27 -8.90
C SER A 128 -7.25 2.72 -8.76
N ARG A 129 -8.18 3.16 -9.59
CA ARG A 129 -8.70 4.52 -9.58
C ARG A 129 -10.23 4.52 -9.64
N ALA A 130 -10.87 5.20 -8.68
CA ALA A 130 -12.28 5.56 -8.72
C ALA A 130 -12.40 6.96 -9.34
N GLY A 131 -12.54 7.01 -10.68
CA GLY A 131 -12.41 8.25 -11.45
C GLY A 131 -13.44 9.32 -11.13
N LYS A 132 -14.67 8.92 -10.78
CA LYS A 132 -15.76 9.85 -10.41
C LYS A 132 -15.61 10.49 -9.04
N LEU A 133 -14.82 9.90 -8.13
CA LEU A 133 -14.64 10.40 -6.77
C LEU A 133 -13.52 11.42 -6.72
N LEU A 134 -13.76 12.57 -6.09
CA LEU A 134 -12.73 13.55 -5.75
C LEU A 134 -12.69 13.72 -4.24
N LEU A 135 -11.48 13.84 -3.67
CA LEU A 135 -11.25 14.02 -2.24
C LEU A 135 -10.33 15.24 -1.98
N PRO A 136 -10.80 16.45 -2.24
CA PRO A 136 -9.97 17.65 -2.11
C PRO A 136 -9.40 17.80 -0.69
N GLY A 137 -8.07 17.97 -0.59
CA GLY A 137 -7.36 18.04 0.67
C GLY A 137 -7.30 16.72 1.44
N GLY A 138 -7.59 15.61 0.77
CA GLY A 138 -7.44 14.26 1.28
C GLY A 138 -5.98 13.84 1.46
N ARG A 139 -5.76 12.61 1.90
CA ARG A 139 -4.42 12.02 2.04
C ARG A 139 -3.98 11.43 0.71
N PRO A 140 -2.86 11.91 0.14
CA PRO A 140 -2.40 11.45 -1.16
C PRO A 140 -1.81 10.03 -1.10
N VAL A 141 -1.82 9.33 -2.23
CA VAL A 141 -1.17 8.01 -2.33
C VAL A 141 0.35 8.11 -2.18
N PHE A 142 0.97 9.13 -2.79
CA PHE A 142 2.40 9.42 -2.68
C PHE A 142 2.64 10.82 -2.14
N PRO A 143 3.81 11.10 -1.52
CA PRO A 143 4.12 12.43 -0.97
C PRO A 143 4.05 13.57 -1.99
N ASP A 144 4.35 13.31 -3.25
CA ASP A 144 4.40 14.33 -4.33
C ASP A 144 3.02 14.62 -4.95
N VAL A 145 1.99 13.88 -4.59
CA VAL A 145 0.60 14.13 -5.02
C VAL A 145 -0.02 15.19 -4.11
N PRO A 146 -0.73 16.21 -4.61
CA PRO A 146 -1.23 16.37 -5.99
C PRO A 146 -0.33 17.21 -6.92
N ALA A 147 0.86 17.63 -6.50
CA ALA A 147 1.76 18.39 -7.37
C ALA A 147 2.15 17.60 -8.63
N LYS A 148 2.22 16.28 -8.51
CA LYS A 148 2.32 15.32 -9.60
C LYS A 148 1.14 14.36 -9.55
N THR A 149 0.79 13.77 -10.69
CA THR A 149 -0.17 12.65 -10.67
C THR A 149 0.48 11.38 -10.13
N PRO A 150 -0.28 10.43 -9.58
CA PRO A 150 0.27 9.13 -9.16
C PRO A 150 1.07 8.42 -10.26
N GLU A 151 0.60 8.51 -11.51
CA GLU A 151 1.24 7.93 -12.68
C GLU A 151 2.60 8.57 -12.95
N GLN A 152 2.70 9.90 -12.87
CA GLN A 152 3.97 10.62 -13.03
C GLN A 152 4.98 10.19 -11.97
N VAL A 153 4.54 10.03 -10.72
CA VAL A 153 5.40 9.54 -9.64
C VAL A 153 5.92 8.14 -9.94
N LEU A 154 5.04 7.22 -10.38
CA LEU A 154 5.45 5.85 -10.72
C LEU A 154 6.43 5.82 -11.90
N MET A 155 6.19 6.62 -12.95
CA MET A 155 7.11 6.74 -14.10
C MET A 155 8.49 7.26 -13.70
N GLU A 156 8.55 8.28 -12.85
CA GLU A 156 9.82 8.83 -12.36
C GLU A 156 10.64 7.81 -11.54
N HIS A 157 9.96 6.85 -10.92
CA HIS A 157 10.60 5.74 -10.20
C HIS A 157 10.83 4.50 -11.07
N GLY A 158 10.74 4.65 -12.40
CA GLY A 158 11.11 3.61 -13.37
C GLY A 158 10.05 2.55 -13.64
N LEU A 159 8.80 2.77 -13.20
CA LEU A 159 7.72 1.85 -13.52
C LEU A 159 6.99 2.29 -14.80
N ARG A 160 6.48 1.33 -15.55
CA ARG A 160 5.75 1.52 -16.79
C ARG A 160 4.34 0.94 -16.67
N ALA A 161 3.36 1.67 -17.21
CA ALA A 161 1.98 1.24 -17.20
C ALA A 161 1.77 -0.01 -18.04
N GLY A 162 1.07 -0.98 -17.48
CA GLY A 162 0.46 -2.08 -18.22
C GLY A 162 -0.90 -1.68 -18.82
N PRO A 163 -1.64 -2.64 -19.38
CA PRO A 163 -2.97 -2.37 -19.90
C PRO A 163 -3.94 -1.95 -18.79
N VAL A 164 -4.85 -1.05 -19.13
CA VAL A 164 -5.95 -0.64 -18.26
C VAL A 164 -6.97 -1.78 -18.18
N GLN A 165 -7.33 -2.18 -16.96
CA GLN A 165 -8.42 -3.11 -16.70
C GLN A 165 -9.60 -2.32 -16.12
N VAL A 166 -10.77 -2.46 -16.70
CA VAL A 166 -12.01 -1.86 -16.17
C VAL A 166 -12.57 -2.82 -15.12
N LEU A 167 -12.60 -2.38 -13.86
CA LEU A 167 -13.17 -3.15 -12.75
C LEU A 167 -14.67 -2.87 -12.59
N ASP A 168 -15.09 -1.62 -12.76
CA ASP A 168 -16.49 -1.19 -12.72
C ASP A 168 -16.67 -0.03 -13.70
N ALA A 169 -17.34 -0.30 -14.83
CA ALA A 169 -17.58 0.71 -15.84
C ALA A 169 -18.64 1.76 -15.41
N ALA A 170 -19.59 1.36 -14.57
CA ALA A 170 -20.65 2.26 -14.10
C ALA A 170 -20.09 3.30 -13.13
N GLU A 171 -19.13 2.92 -12.28
CA GLU A 171 -18.49 3.80 -11.31
C GLU A 171 -17.13 4.35 -11.77
N ASP A 172 -16.74 4.08 -13.03
CA ASP A 172 -15.44 4.49 -13.60
C ASP A 172 -14.26 4.01 -12.73
N VAL A 173 -14.29 2.72 -12.35
CA VAL A 173 -13.21 2.11 -11.58
C VAL A 173 -12.31 1.31 -12.51
N THR A 174 -11.03 1.65 -12.49
CA THR A 174 -10.00 1.01 -13.31
C THR A 174 -8.83 0.53 -12.47
N LEU A 175 -8.09 -0.45 -12.96
CA LEU A 175 -6.84 -0.94 -12.39
C LEU A 175 -5.75 -0.92 -13.46
N VAL A 176 -4.59 -0.41 -13.11
CA VAL A 176 -3.37 -0.48 -13.92
C VAL A 176 -2.25 -1.09 -13.08
N SER A 177 -1.65 -2.17 -13.59
CA SER A 177 -0.44 -2.74 -12.99
C SER A 177 0.79 -2.09 -13.63
N TRP A 178 1.52 -1.32 -12.84
CA TRP A 178 2.78 -0.66 -13.21
C TRP A 178 3.94 -1.58 -12.89
N ARG A 179 4.86 -1.80 -13.82
CA ARG A 179 5.98 -2.73 -13.67
C ARG A 179 7.31 -2.06 -14.05
N ARG A 180 8.36 -2.55 -13.41
CA ARG A 180 9.73 -2.20 -13.75
C ARG A 180 10.17 -2.82 -15.07
#